data_45d4b3052649b56caeb61ccc10dd2109
#
_entry.id   45d4b3052649b56caeb61ccc10dd2109
#
_cell.length_a   1.000
_cell.length_b   1.000
_cell.length_c   1.000
_cell.angle_alpha   90.00
_cell.angle_beta   90.00
_cell.angle_gamma   90.00
#
_symmetry.space_group_name_H-M   'P 1'
#
loop_
_entity.id
_entity.type
_entity.pdbx_description
1 polymer ?
#
loop_
_entity_poly.entity_id
_entity_poly.type
_entity_poly.pdbx_seq_one_letter_code
_entity_poly.pdbx_strand_id
1 'polypeptide(L)'
;MIQIGKIFAGRYRIVKQIGRGGMADVYLAKDLILDGEEVAVKVLRTNYQTDPIAVARFQREARAMADLDHPHIVRITDIGEEEGQQYLAMEYVAGLDLKRYIK
;
A
#
# COMPACT_ATOMS: atom_id res chain seq x y z
N MET A 1 -6.73 5.65 11.21
CA MET A 1 -7.33 6.14 9.95
C MET A 1 -6.32 7.00 9.19
N ILE A 2 -6.18 6.75 7.90
CA ILE A 2 -5.24 7.52 7.08
C ILE A 2 -5.79 8.91 6.79
N GLN A 3 -4.96 9.93 6.99
CA GLN A 3 -5.32 11.32 6.74
C GLN A 3 -4.30 11.98 5.82
N ILE A 4 -4.81 12.73 4.85
CA ILE A 4 -3.97 13.50 3.92
C ILE A 4 -3.12 14.51 4.70
N GLY A 5 -1.84 14.57 4.37
CA GLY A 5 -0.87 15.47 5.02
C GLY A 5 -0.26 14.92 6.30
N LYS A 6 -0.77 13.82 6.82
CA LYS A 6 -0.25 13.18 8.03
C LYS A 6 0.74 12.08 7.69
N ILE A 7 1.55 11.69 8.67
CA ILE A 7 2.53 10.63 8.54
C ILE A 7 1.91 9.31 9.00
N PHE A 8 1.91 8.32 8.10
CA PHE A 8 1.43 6.97 8.38
C PHE A 8 2.63 6.05 8.66
N ALA A 9 2.48 5.18 9.66
CA ALA A 9 3.52 4.22 10.07
C ALA A 9 4.87 4.87 10.40
N GLY A 10 4.85 6.13 10.81
CA GLY A 10 6.06 6.88 11.15
C GLY A 10 7.00 7.13 9.97
N ARG A 11 6.57 6.87 8.74
CA ARG A 11 7.43 6.87 7.57
C ARG A 11 6.83 7.55 6.33
N TYR A 12 5.53 7.38 6.11
CA TYR A 12 4.90 7.77 4.85
C TYR A 12 4.03 9.01 5.03
N ARG A 13 4.41 10.11 4.41
CA ARG A 13 3.57 11.30 4.39
C ARG A 13 2.53 11.16 3.30
N ILE A 14 1.28 11.06 3.67
CA ILE A 14 0.18 10.82 2.74
C ILE A 14 -0.12 12.09 1.93
N VAL A 15 -0.08 11.99 0.62
CA VAL A 15 -0.31 13.11 -0.30
C VAL A 15 -1.75 13.13 -0.77
N LYS A 16 -2.25 12.01 -1.31
CA LYS A 16 -3.61 11.90 -1.82
C LYS A 16 -3.99 10.45 -2.03
N GLN A 17 -5.29 10.17 -2.12
CA GLN A 17 -5.76 8.86 -2.50
C GLN A 17 -5.71 8.73 -4.03
N ILE A 18 -5.11 7.67 -4.54
CA ILE A 18 -4.96 7.44 -5.99
C ILE A 18 -5.67 6.21 -6.49
N GLY A 19 -6.23 5.39 -5.59
CA GLY A 19 -6.96 4.21 -6.01
C GLY A 19 -7.91 3.72 -4.94
N ARG A 20 -8.93 2.98 -5.38
CA ARG A 20 -9.93 2.41 -4.50
C ARG A 20 -10.36 1.05 -5.01
N GLY A 21 -10.07 0.02 -4.23
CA GLY A 21 -10.49 -1.35 -4.54
C GLY A 21 -11.63 -1.82 -3.65
N GLY A 22 -11.97 -3.11 -3.74
CA GLY A 22 -13.04 -3.70 -2.94
C GLY A 22 -12.74 -3.73 -1.45
N MET A 23 -11.51 -4.10 -1.07
CA MET A 23 -11.11 -4.25 0.33
C MET A 23 -10.00 -3.29 0.76
N ALA A 24 -9.32 -2.64 -0.18
CA ALA A 24 -8.18 -1.81 0.11
C ALA A 24 -8.22 -0.50 -0.66
N ASP A 25 -7.62 0.52 -0.09
CA ASP A 25 -7.42 1.82 -0.74
C ASP A 25 -5.93 2.02 -1.00
N VAL A 26 -5.59 2.80 -2.03
CA VAL A 26 -4.20 3.11 -2.35
C VAL A 26 -4.01 4.62 -2.27
N TYR A 27 -2.93 5.00 -1.59
CA TYR A 27 -2.55 6.40 -1.40
C TYR A 27 -1.20 6.67 -2.04
N LEU A 28 -1.05 7.85 -2.64
CA LEU A 28 0.25 8.37 -2.98
C LEU A 28 0.85 8.96 -1.70
N ALA A 29 2.10 8.61 -1.42
CA ALA A 29 2.80 9.09 -0.25
C ALA A 29 4.25 9.41 -0.58
N LYS A 30 4.90 10.17 0.29
CA LYS A 30 6.34 10.40 0.24
C LYS A 30 6.99 9.57 1.33
N ASP A 31 7.97 8.76 0.94
CA ASP A 31 8.71 7.92 1.87
C ASP A 31 9.83 8.74 2.50
N LEU A 32 9.67 9.10 3.77
CA LEU A 32 10.61 9.97 4.46
C LEU A 32 11.96 9.31 4.75
N ILE A 33 12.02 7.98 4.72
CA ILE A 33 13.29 7.25 4.86
C ILE A 33 14.05 7.25 3.52
N LEU A 34 13.35 7.29 2.39
CA LEU A 34 13.93 7.34 1.06
C LEU A 34 13.95 8.76 0.48
N ASP A 35 14.29 9.75 1.30
CA ASP A 35 14.43 11.16 0.89
C ASP A 35 13.19 11.75 0.22
N GLY A 36 11.99 11.30 0.62
CA GLY A 36 10.75 11.80 0.05
C GLY A 36 10.40 11.22 -1.30
N GLU A 37 10.99 10.09 -1.70
CA GLU A 37 10.57 9.38 -2.91
C GLU A 37 9.09 9.06 -2.88
N GLU A 38 8.44 9.17 -4.03
CA GLU A 38 7.03 8.85 -4.15
C GLU A 38 6.81 7.35 -4.14
N VAL A 39 5.88 6.90 -3.31
CA VAL A 39 5.48 5.49 -3.20
C VAL A 39 3.96 5.41 -3.18
N ALA A 40 3.43 4.25 -3.55
CA ALA A 40 2.03 3.94 -3.38
C ALA A 40 1.88 3.08 -2.12
N VAL A 41 1.00 3.49 -1.22
CA VAL A 41 0.71 2.75 0.01
C VAL A 41 -0.68 2.16 -0.09
N LYS A 42 -0.77 0.83 -0.17
CA LYS A 42 -2.02 0.10 -0.21
C LYS A 42 -2.39 -0.33 1.21
N VAL A 43 -3.58 0.02 1.64
CA VAL A 43 -4.02 -0.19 3.03
C VAL A 43 -5.33 -0.96 3.02
N LEU A 44 -5.39 -2.05 3.80
CA LEU A 44 -6.63 -2.78 4.00
C LEU A 44 -7.63 -1.89 4.74
N ARG A 45 -8.86 -1.79 4.24
CA ARG A 45 -9.87 -0.93 4.85
C ARG A 45 -10.21 -1.38 6.26
N THR A 46 -10.55 -0.41 7.11
CA THR A 46 -10.85 -0.60 8.52
C THR A 46 -11.89 -1.70 8.77
N ASN A 47 -12.93 -1.77 7.96
CA ASN A 47 -13.99 -2.77 8.13
C ASN A 47 -13.53 -4.22 7.83
N TYR A 48 -12.35 -4.41 7.25
CA TYR A 48 -11.80 -5.74 6.99
C TYR A 48 -10.66 -6.13 7.92
N GLN A 49 -10.21 -5.23 8.80
CA GLN A 49 -9.05 -5.49 9.66
C GLN A 49 -9.30 -6.58 10.69
N THR A 50 -10.53 -6.78 11.09
CA THR A 50 -10.91 -7.83 12.04
C THR A 50 -11.35 -9.13 11.38
N ASP A 51 -11.36 -9.17 10.04
CA ASP A 51 -11.70 -10.35 9.27
C ASP A 51 -10.43 -11.15 8.96
N PRO A 52 -10.20 -12.31 9.62
CA PRO A 52 -8.97 -13.08 9.40
C PRO A 52 -8.78 -13.53 7.96
N ILE A 53 -9.86 -13.78 7.24
CA ILE A 53 -9.81 -14.20 5.83
C ILE A 53 -9.33 -13.05 4.95
N ALA A 54 -9.85 -11.84 5.17
CA ALA A 54 -9.45 -10.65 4.43
C ALA A 54 -7.98 -10.31 4.70
N VAL A 55 -7.55 -10.35 5.96
CA VAL A 55 -6.16 -10.10 6.35
C VAL A 55 -5.21 -11.12 5.70
N ALA A 56 -5.56 -12.41 5.76
CA ALA A 56 -4.74 -13.46 5.17
C ALA A 56 -4.62 -13.30 3.65
N ARG A 57 -5.71 -12.93 2.98
CA ARG A 57 -5.71 -12.68 1.54
C ARG A 57 -4.82 -11.48 1.18
N PHE A 58 -4.94 -10.40 1.94
CA PHE A 58 -4.13 -9.20 1.75
C PHE A 58 -2.65 -9.52 1.86
N GLN A 59 -2.26 -10.26 2.90
CA GLN A 59 -0.87 -10.65 3.12
C GLN A 59 -0.35 -11.61 2.04
N ARG A 60 -1.19 -12.54 1.60
CA ARG A 60 -0.83 -13.50 0.54
C ARG A 60 -0.57 -12.80 -0.79
N GLU A 61 -1.44 -11.87 -1.17
CA GLU A 61 -1.28 -11.11 -2.40
C GLU A 61 -0.02 -10.24 -2.35
N ALA A 62 0.25 -9.62 -1.20
CA ALA A 62 1.45 -8.82 -1.01
C ALA A 62 2.72 -9.67 -1.17
N ARG A 63 2.76 -10.86 -0.59
CA ARG A 63 3.90 -11.77 -0.71
C ARG A 63 4.10 -12.25 -2.14
N ALA A 64 3.01 -12.59 -2.84
CA ALA A 64 3.07 -13.02 -4.22
C ALA A 64 3.66 -11.93 -5.12
N MET A 65 3.27 -10.67 -4.90
CA MET A 65 3.84 -9.53 -5.63
C MET A 65 5.32 -9.32 -5.32
N ALA A 66 5.70 -9.48 -4.06
CA ALA A 66 7.10 -9.31 -3.64
C ALA A 66 8.02 -10.37 -4.27
N ASP A 67 7.49 -11.56 -4.52
CA ASP A 67 8.27 -12.66 -5.10
C ASP A 67 8.38 -12.59 -6.63
N LEU A 68 7.60 -11.71 -7.27
CA LEU A 68 7.63 -11.57 -8.72
C LEU A 68 8.81 -10.71 -9.17
N ASP A 69 9.70 -11.30 -9.95
CA ASP A 69 10.83 -10.61 -10.55
C ASP A 69 10.52 -10.35 -12.03
N HIS A 70 9.81 -9.26 -12.29
CA HIS A 70 9.41 -8.90 -13.64
C HIS A 70 9.61 -7.40 -13.83
N PRO A 71 10.23 -6.95 -14.96
CA PRO A 71 10.59 -5.56 -15.16
C PRO A 71 9.43 -4.59 -15.22
N HIS A 72 8.22 -5.08 -15.45
CA HIS A 72 7.01 -4.25 -15.54
C HIS A 72 6.14 -4.32 -14.29
N ILE A 73 6.58 -5.05 -13.25
CA ILE A 73 5.84 -5.18 -12.00
C ILE A 73 6.40 -4.20 -10.99
N VAL A 74 5.50 -3.49 -10.31
CA VAL A 74 5.86 -2.54 -9.27
C VAL A 74 6.52 -3.28 -8.10
N ARG A 75 7.66 -2.77 -7.67
CA ARG A 75 8.42 -3.35 -6.58
C ARG A 75 7.77 -3.02 -5.24
N ILE A 76 7.57 -4.03 -4.41
CA ILE A 76 7.14 -3.79 -3.03
C ILE A 76 8.37 -3.43 -2.20
N THR A 77 8.28 -2.30 -1.50
CA THR A 77 9.39 -1.78 -0.70
C THR A 77 9.19 -2.04 0.80
N ASP A 78 7.95 -2.26 1.24
CA ASP A 78 7.66 -2.50 2.64
C ASP A 78 6.30 -3.18 2.80
N ILE A 79 6.18 -4.05 3.79
CA ILE A 79 4.93 -4.71 4.18
C ILE A 79 4.87 -4.65 5.69
N GLY A 80 3.74 -4.21 6.25
CA GLY A 80 3.66 -4.10 7.69
C GLY A 80 2.25 -3.94 8.22
N GLU A 81 2.21 -3.62 9.50
CA GLU A 81 0.99 -3.37 10.24
C GLU A 81 1.20 -2.13 11.10
N GLU A 82 0.25 -1.20 11.07
CA GLU A 82 0.27 0.01 11.87
C GLU A 82 -1.05 0.13 12.62
N GLU A 83 -1.00 0.07 13.94
CA GLU A 83 -2.18 0.15 14.81
C GLU A 83 -3.29 -0.83 14.40
N GLY A 84 -2.91 -2.07 14.08
CA GLY A 84 -3.83 -3.10 13.61
C GLY A 84 -4.18 -3.03 12.15
N GLN A 85 -3.71 -2.02 11.43
CA GLN A 85 -4.03 -1.81 10.02
C GLN A 85 -2.95 -2.38 9.12
N GLN A 86 -3.32 -3.36 8.29
CA GLN A 86 -2.41 -3.99 7.35
C GLN A 86 -2.12 -3.05 6.18
N TYR A 87 -0.85 -2.94 5.78
CA TYR A 87 -0.47 -2.12 4.65
C TYR A 87 0.70 -2.72 3.89
N LEU A 88 0.86 -2.27 2.65
CA LEU A 88 2.07 -2.49 1.88
C LEU A 88 2.44 -1.20 1.15
N ALA A 89 3.73 -0.96 1.00
CA ALA A 89 4.23 0.14 0.21
C ALA A 89 4.91 -0.41 -1.04
N MET A 90 4.71 0.28 -2.15
CA MET A 90 5.28 -0.13 -3.42
C MET A 90 5.78 1.08 -4.19
N GLU A 91 6.74 0.85 -5.07
CA GLU A 91 7.25 1.88 -5.95
C GLU A 91 6.14 2.49 -6.78
N TYR A 92 6.07 3.82 -6.84
CA TYR A 92 5.10 4.53 -7.65
C TYR A 92 5.74 4.92 -8.98
N VAL A 93 5.13 4.44 -10.07
CA VAL A 93 5.57 4.75 -11.42
C VAL A 93 4.45 5.49 -12.12
N ALA A 94 4.67 6.75 -12.49
CA ALA A 94 3.68 7.57 -13.16
C ALA A 94 3.27 6.91 -14.49
N GLY A 95 1.96 6.85 -14.74
CA GLY A 95 1.42 6.21 -15.94
C GLY A 95 1.12 4.72 -15.80
N LEU A 96 1.55 4.08 -14.71
CA LEU A 96 1.22 2.69 -14.45
C LEU A 96 -0.26 2.56 -14.07
N ASP A 97 -0.94 1.54 -14.60
CA ASP A 97 -2.32 1.24 -14.21
C ASP A 97 -2.33 0.48 -12.88
N LEU A 98 -2.57 1.21 -11.80
CA LEU A 98 -2.58 0.65 -10.45
C LEU A 98 -3.82 -0.22 -10.17
N LYS A 99 -4.82 -0.23 -11.04
CA LYS A 99 -6.01 -1.07 -10.87
C LYS A 99 -5.67 -2.55 -10.80
N ARG A 100 -4.56 -2.95 -11.40
CA ARG A 100 -4.08 -4.33 -11.33
C ARG A 100 -3.68 -4.76 -9.91
N TYR A 101 -3.35 -3.79 -9.06
CA TYR A 101 -2.83 -4.03 -7.71
C TYR A 101 -3.85 -3.69 -6.62
N ILE A 102 -5.03 -3.25 -7.01
CA ILE A 102 -6.11 -2.90 -6.10
C ILE A 102 -7.24 -3.92 -6.29
N LYS A 103 -7.45 -4.76 -5.32
CA LYS A 103 -8.52 -5.76 -5.38
C LYS A 103 -9.40 -5.71 -4.14
#